data_fa7f8b61d7399327b470bcec5e3c59ba
#
_entry.id   fa7f8b61d7399327b470bcec5e3c59ba
#
_cell.length_a   1.000
_cell.length_b   1.000
_cell.length_c   1.000
_cell.angle_alpha   90.00
_cell.angle_beta   90.00
_cell.angle_gamma   90.00
#
_symmetry.space_group_name_H-M   'P 1'
#
loop_
_entity.id
_entity.type
_entity.pdbx_description
1 polymer ?
#
loop_
_entity_poly.entity_id
_entity_poly.type
_entity_poly.pdbx_seq_one_letter_code
_entity_poly.pdbx_strand_id
1 'polypeptide(L)'
;MIKKILLTIMLLAQTVVFASFNDVLIADVTYDWINKSEVEREAIIQEVKDIIFEQPVEKQNDFRSQFKDKLKDKNYLENYMAASAGYKEYKGNNISAFYFKKMKSLYMYALQDKKDVSKAFYYDALGHLKYVDLIYGEYPDYPYYSIQYKITGTPVSAIYFASKDCQYLFTPKGEFEGVWYKHNLYNKKTEVILKRTTY
;
A
#
# COMPACT_ATOMS: atom_id res chain seq x y z
N MET A 1 33.91 -19.80 30.59
CA MET A 1 32.51 -19.37 30.69
C MET A 1 32.34 -17.90 30.35
N ILE A 2 33.11 -16.98 30.90
CA ILE A 2 33.01 -15.52 30.72
C ILE A 2 33.13 -15.07 29.24
N LYS A 3 34.07 -15.67 28.44
CA LYS A 3 34.23 -15.32 27.02
C LYS A 3 33.02 -15.64 26.15
N LYS A 4 32.25 -16.71 26.45
CA LYS A 4 31.02 -17.04 25.71
C LYS A 4 29.88 -16.09 26.03
N ILE A 5 29.77 -15.62 27.26
CA ILE A 5 28.76 -14.65 27.71
C ILE A 5 29.03 -13.28 27.06
N LEU A 6 30.29 -12.87 26.98
CA LEU A 6 30.63 -11.57 26.30
C LEU A 6 30.33 -11.60 24.82
N LEU A 7 30.56 -12.71 24.12
CA LEU A 7 30.26 -12.89 22.70
C LEU A 7 28.73 -12.86 22.46
N THR A 8 27.94 -13.46 23.33
CA THR A 8 26.48 -13.47 23.23
C THR A 8 25.90 -12.05 23.49
N ILE A 9 26.45 -11.32 24.44
CA ILE A 9 26.05 -9.93 24.72
C ILE A 9 26.43 -9.01 23.55
N MET A 10 27.59 -9.20 22.92
CA MET A 10 27.97 -8.45 21.72
C MET A 10 27.08 -8.76 20.53
N LEU A 11 26.68 -10.01 20.30
CA LEU A 11 25.74 -10.38 19.24
C LEU A 11 24.33 -9.81 19.49
N LEU A 12 23.84 -9.85 20.74
CA LEU A 12 22.56 -9.25 21.11
C LEU A 12 22.58 -7.73 20.98
N ALA A 13 23.68 -7.08 21.35
CA ALA A 13 23.82 -5.63 21.16
C ALA A 13 23.88 -5.23 19.68
N GLN A 14 24.49 -6.06 18.82
CA GLN A 14 24.49 -5.82 17.37
C GLN A 14 23.09 -6.02 16.76
N THR A 15 22.33 -7.02 17.16
CA THR A 15 20.96 -7.22 16.65
C THR A 15 20.01 -6.10 17.10
N VAL A 16 20.12 -5.63 18.34
CA VAL A 16 19.30 -4.50 18.83
C VAL A 16 19.67 -3.18 18.14
N VAL A 17 20.96 -2.94 17.87
CA VAL A 17 21.42 -1.75 17.13
C VAL A 17 20.98 -1.82 15.67
N PHE A 18 20.99 -3.00 15.03
CA PHE A 18 20.50 -3.15 13.66
C PHE A 18 18.98 -2.94 13.55
N ALA A 19 18.17 -3.48 14.46
CA ALA A 19 16.73 -3.26 14.44
C ALA A 19 16.39 -1.76 14.63
N SER A 20 17.01 -1.08 15.61
CA SER A 20 16.78 0.35 15.81
C SER A 20 17.30 1.24 14.69
N PHE A 21 18.37 0.84 14.00
CA PHE A 21 18.91 1.58 12.86
C PHE A 21 17.99 1.46 11.64
N ASN A 22 17.41 0.29 11.41
CA ASN A 22 16.49 0.07 10.32
C ASN A 22 15.16 0.82 10.53
N ASP A 23 14.61 0.81 11.75
CA ASP A 23 13.42 1.60 12.09
C ASP A 23 13.64 3.11 11.85
N VAL A 24 14.83 3.62 12.17
CA VAL A 24 15.21 5.01 11.90
C VAL A 24 15.35 5.28 10.41
N LEU A 25 15.89 4.33 9.62
CA LEU A 25 16.01 4.47 8.18
C LEU A 25 14.64 4.57 7.50
N ILE A 26 13.69 3.70 7.83
CA ILE A 26 12.32 3.78 7.27
C ILE A 26 11.65 5.09 7.67
N ALA A 27 11.70 5.48 8.94
CA ALA A 27 11.12 6.73 9.43
C ALA A 27 11.73 7.95 8.73
N ASP A 28 13.04 7.95 8.54
CA ASP A 28 13.80 9.05 7.90
C ASP A 28 13.48 9.17 6.41
N VAL A 29 13.30 8.04 5.71
CA VAL A 29 12.96 7.99 4.29
C VAL A 29 11.55 8.47 3.99
N THR A 30 10.67 8.41 4.95
CA THR A 30 9.32 8.96 4.81
C THR A 30 9.36 10.45 4.44
N TYR A 31 10.43 11.14 4.77
CA TYR A 31 10.56 12.59 4.60
C TYR A 31 11.56 13.02 3.54
N ASP A 32 12.45 12.15 3.05
CA ASP A 32 13.55 12.61 2.20
C ASP A 32 14.10 11.59 1.18
N TRP A 33 13.22 10.84 0.51
CA TRP A 33 13.61 9.86 -0.51
C TRP A 33 14.61 10.41 -1.55
N ILE A 34 14.42 11.67 -1.96
CA ILE A 34 15.18 12.27 -3.07
C ILE A 34 16.65 12.50 -2.70
N ASN A 35 16.91 12.82 -1.43
CA ASN A 35 18.26 13.17 -0.96
C ASN A 35 19.05 11.97 -0.44
N LYS A 36 18.43 10.78 -0.36
CA LYS A 36 19.14 9.55 0.00
C LYS A 36 20.08 9.09 -1.11
N SER A 37 21.22 8.53 -0.73
CA SER A 37 22.12 7.85 -1.66
C SER A 37 21.45 6.62 -2.28
N GLU A 38 21.98 6.13 -3.39
CA GLU A 38 21.50 4.92 -4.04
C GLU A 38 21.55 3.70 -3.10
N VAL A 39 22.63 3.59 -2.32
CA VAL A 39 22.82 2.51 -1.35
C VAL A 39 21.77 2.54 -0.25
N GLU A 40 21.46 3.72 0.30
CA GLU A 40 20.42 3.87 1.30
C GLU A 40 19.04 3.52 0.73
N ARG A 41 18.73 3.96 -0.50
CA ARG A 41 17.45 3.61 -1.15
C ARG A 41 17.29 2.11 -1.38
N GLU A 42 18.36 1.42 -1.82
CA GLU A 42 18.34 -0.04 -1.99
C GLU A 42 18.14 -0.76 -0.65
N ALA A 43 18.80 -0.30 0.42
CA ALA A 43 18.62 -0.87 1.75
C ALA A 43 17.18 -0.77 2.23
N ILE A 44 16.54 0.40 2.03
CA ILE A 44 15.15 0.63 2.40
C ILE A 44 14.19 -0.20 1.56
N ILE A 45 14.40 -0.26 0.23
CA ILE A 45 13.60 -1.11 -0.65
C ILE A 45 13.65 -2.56 -0.17
N GLN A 46 14.85 -3.05 0.19
CA GLN A 46 15.01 -4.41 0.67
C GLN A 46 14.28 -4.62 2.00
N GLU A 47 14.41 -3.70 2.95
CA GLU A 47 13.74 -3.78 4.24
C GLU A 47 12.22 -3.77 4.11
N VAL A 48 11.65 -2.86 3.33
CA VAL A 48 10.21 -2.82 3.05
C VAL A 48 9.74 -4.10 2.35
N LYS A 49 10.56 -4.61 1.42
CA LYS A 49 10.29 -5.89 0.75
C LYS A 49 10.24 -7.04 1.74
N ASP A 50 11.18 -7.12 2.67
CA ASP A 50 11.25 -8.19 3.67
C ASP A 50 10.01 -8.16 4.59
N ILE A 51 9.49 -6.98 4.92
CA ILE A 51 8.24 -6.84 5.69
C ILE A 51 7.03 -7.37 4.91
N ILE A 52 6.86 -6.96 3.65
CA ILE A 52 5.67 -7.34 2.86
C ILE A 52 5.72 -8.82 2.46
N PHE A 53 6.91 -9.31 2.11
CA PHE A 53 7.12 -10.62 1.50
C PHE A 53 7.79 -11.61 2.45
N GLU A 54 7.67 -11.40 3.77
CA GLU A 54 8.03 -12.40 4.79
C GLU A 54 7.40 -13.75 4.47
N GLN A 55 6.17 -13.70 3.96
CA GLN A 55 5.50 -14.84 3.33
C GLN A 55 5.23 -14.55 1.85
N PRO A 56 5.36 -15.56 0.96
CA PRO A 56 5.04 -15.37 -0.46
C PRO A 56 3.61 -14.85 -0.66
N VAL A 57 3.46 -13.88 -1.55
CA VAL A 57 2.14 -13.39 -1.96
C VAL A 57 1.50 -14.41 -2.90
N GLU A 58 0.69 -15.29 -2.33
CA GLU A 58 0.04 -16.35 -3.08
C GLU A 58 -1.28 -15.90 -3.69
N LYS A 59 -1.68 -16.61 -4.76
CA LYS A 59 -3.02 -16.50 -5.32
C LYS A 59 -4.03 -16.94 -4.27
N GLN A 60 -5.02 -16.10 -4.01
CA GLN A 60 -6.15 -16.41 -3.17
C GLN A 60 -7.21 -17.23 -3.91
N ASN A 61 -8.12 -17.84 -3.18
CA ASN A 61 -9.33 -18.40 -3.76
C ASN A 61 -10.13 -17.32 -4.50
N ASP A 62 -10.92 -17.72 -5.50
CA ASP A 62 -11.78 -16.78 -6.22
C ASP A 62 -12.74 -16.08 -5.23
N PHE A 63 -12.64 -14.76 -5.16
CA PHE A 63 -13.40 -13.94 -4.20
C PHE A 63 -14.89 -13.81 -4.53
N ARG A 64 -15.34 -14.28 -5.71
CA ARG A 64 -16.75 -14.19 -6.11
C ARG A 64 -17.67 -14.89 -5.13
N SER A 65 -17.23 -16.02 -4.57
CA SER A 65 -18.02 -16.75 -3.56
C SER A 65 -17.98 -16.07 -2.20
N GLN A 66 -16.82 -15.56 -1.79
CA GLN A 66 -16.63 -14.92 -0.50
C GLN A 66 -17.35 -13.56 -0.41
N PHE A 67 -17.37 -12.79 -1.50
CA PHE A 67 -17.91 -11.42 -1.57
C PHE A 67 -19.14 -11.32 -2.48
N LYS A 68 -20.04 -12.32 -2.45
CA LYS A 68 -21.25 -12.34 -3.29
C LYS A 68 -22.09 -11.07 -3.21
N ASP A 69 -22.24 -10.53 -2.01
CA ASP A 69 -22.99 -9.31 -1.72
C ASP A 69 -22.28 -8.03 -2.16
N LYS A 70 -20.97 -8.10 -2.45
CA LYS A 70 -20.11 -6.99 -2.91
C LYS A 70 -19.85 -7.00 -4.40
N LEU A 71 -20.21 -8.05 -5.15
CA LEU A 71 -19.94 -8.15 -6.60
C LEU A 71 -20.53 -7.00 -7.40
N LYS A 72 -21.66 -6.48 -6.94
CA LYS A 72 -22.33 -5.31 -7.47
C LYS A 72 -22.61 -4.35 -6.30
N ASP A 73 -22.10 -3.14 -6.40
CA ASP A 73 -22.47 -2.09 -5.45
C ASP A 73 -23.94 -1.69 -5.69
N LYS A 74 -24.81 -1.98 -4.73
CA LYS A 74 -26.23 -1.71 -4.80
C LYS A 74 -26.52 -0.19 -4.86
N ASN A 75 -25.63 0.61 -4.30
CA ASN A 75 -25.76 2.06 -4.22
C ASN A 75 -24.76 2.76 -5.19
N TYR A 76 -24.39 2.08 -6.29
CA TYR A 76 -23.29 2.52 -7.15
C TYR A 76 -23.47 3.95 -7.69
N LEU A 77 -24.67 4.37 -8.03
CA LEU A 77 -24.91 5.74 -8.52
C LEU A 77 -24.58 6.78 -7.46
N GLU A 78 -25.05 6.58 -6.23
CA GLU A 78 -24.79 7.52 -5.13
C GLU A 78 -23.30 7.54 -4.75
N ASN A 79 -22.68 6.37 -4.64
CA ASN A 79 -21.26 6.24 -4.33
C ASN A 79 -20.37 6.81 -5.43
N TYR A 80 -20.73 6.57 -6.70
CA TYR A 80 -20.06 7.17 -7.85
C TYR A 80 -20.16 8.69 -7.84
N MET A 81 -21.36 9.24 -7.58
CA MET A 81 -21.57 10.69 -7.49
C MET A 81 -20.79 11.29 -6.32
N ALA A 82 -20.81 10.65 -5.13
CA ALA A 82 -20.04 11.09 -3.99
C ALA A 82 -18.53 11.10 -4.29
N ALA A 83 -18.01 10.02 -4.90
CA ALA A 83 -16.63 9.94 -5.33
C ALA A 83 -16.27 11.04 -6.35
N SER A 84 -17.15 11.26 -7.36
CA SER A 84 -16.96 12.29 -8.38
C SER A 84 -16.98 13.70 -7.81
N ALA A 85 -17.75 13.93 -6.75
CA ALA A 85 -17.81 15.21 -6.02
C ALA A 85 -16.62 15.38 -5.04
N GLY A 86 -15.72 14.40 -4.94
CA GLY A 86 -14.53 14.47 -4.10
C GLY A 86 -14.75 14.14 -2.62
N TYR A 87 -15.88 13.53 -2.28
CA TYR A 87 -16.13 13.07 -0.91
C TYR A 87 -15.08 12.03 -0.54
N LYS A 88 -14.50 12.16 0.67
CA LYS A 88 -13.57 11.18 1.25
C LYS A 88 -14.29 10.15 2.10
N GLU A 89 -15.49 10.50 2.58
CA GLU A 89 -16.35 9.64 3.39
C GLU A 89 -17.79 9.79 2.92
N TYR A 90 -18.52 8.68 2.84
CA TYR A 90 -19.93 8.67 2.51
C TYR A 90 -20.63 7.44 3.08
N LYS A 91 -21.74 7.64 3.81
CA LYS A 91 -22.58 6.56 4.36
C LYS A 91 -21.79 5.45 5.08
N GLY A 92 -20.81 5.84 5.92
CA GLY A 92 -20.03 4.88 6.73
C GLY A 92 -18.88 4.22 6.01
N ASN A 93 -18.57 4.61 4.76
CA ASN A 93 -17.41 4.18 4.02
C ASN A 93 -16.40 5.31 3.83
N ASN A 94 -15.12 4.99 3.87
CA ASN A 94 -14.09 5.79 3.25
C ASN A 94 -14.18 5.60 1.73
N ILE A 95 -14.01 6.67 0.96
CA ILE A 95 -14.10 6.68 -0.51
C ILE A 95 -12.78 7.14 -1.11
N SER A 96 -12.31 6.41 -2.11
CA SER A 96 -11.23 6.81 -3.00
C SER A 96 -11.73 6.87 -4.44
N ALA A 97 -11.33 7.92 -5.18
CA ALA A 97 -11.75 8.16 -6.54
C ALA A 97 -10.57 8.10 -7.51
N PHE A 98 -10.76 7.45 -8.67
CA PHE A 98 -9.75 7.25 -9.70
C PHE A 98 -10.22 7.79 -11.04
N TYR A 99 -9.47 8.71 -11.63
CA TYR A 99 -9.86 9.46 -12.82
C TYR A 99 -8.99 9.13 -14.03
N PHE A 100 -9.59 9.14 -15.20
CA PHE A 100 -8.83 9.18 -16.46
C PHE A 100 -8.14 10.52 -16.61
N LYS A 101 -6.82 10.51 -16.70
CA LYS A 101 -5.99 11.73 -16.78
C LYS A 101 -6.44 12.72 -17.85
N LYS A 102 -6.80 12.24 -19.05
CA LYS A 102 -7.20 13.10 -20.18
C LYS A 102 -8.64 13.59 -20.10
N MET A 103 -9.56 12.79 -19.57
CA MET A 103 -11.00 13.07 -19.63
C MET A 103 -11.56 13.65 -18.34
N LYS A 104 -10.76 13.69 -17.26
CA LYS A 104 -11.22 14.08 -15.91
C LYS A 104 -12.47 13.33 -15.44
N SER A 105 -12.80 12.21 -16.09
CA SER A 105 -13.93 11.35 -15.73
C SER A 105 -13.49 10.26 -14.79
N LEU A 106 -14.32 9.97 -13.81
CA LEU A 106 -14.12 8.88 -12.86
C LEU A 106 -14.25 7.54 -13.61
N TYR A 107 -13.24 6.67 -13.54
CA TYR A 107 -13.32 5.33 -14.11
C TYR A 107 -13.51 4.25 -13.07
N MET A 108 -13.14 4.53 -11.82
CA MET A 108 -13.23 3.59 -10.71
C MET A 108 -13.35 4.36 -9.38
N TYR A 109 -14.01 3.75 -8.41
CA TYR A 109 -14.01 4.21 -7.03
C TYR A 109 -13.77 3.02 -6.09
N ALA A 110 -13.22 3.28 -4.91
CA ALA A 110 -13.05 2.28 -3.88
C ALA A 110 -13.86 2.65 -2.64
N LEU A 111 -14.42 1.63 -2.00
CA LEU A 111 -15.15 1.73 -0.75
C LEU A 111 -14.45 0.86 0.31
N GLN A 112 -14.23 1.43 1.48
CA GLN A 112 -13.72 0.73 2.66
C GLN A 112 -14.68 1.01 3.81
N ASP A 113 -15.25 -0.04 4.38
CA ASP A 113 -16.17 0.09 5.52
C ASP A 113 -15.38 0.59 6.75
N LYS A 114 -15.84 1.66 7.39
CA LYS A 114 -15.21 2.21 8.61
C LYS A 114 -15.25 1.26 9.80
N LYS A 115 -16.11 0.23 9.77
CA LYS A 115 -16.19 -0.81 10.81
C LYS A 115 -15.30 -2.02 10.52
N ASP A 116 -14.98 -2.29 9.25
CA ASP A 116 -14.03 -3.32 8.82
C ASP A 116 -13.04 -2.70 7.84
N VAL A 117 -11.98 -2.13 8.38
CA VAL A 117 -10.94 -1.46 7.61
C VAL A 117 -9.89 -2.41 7.02
N SER A 118 -10.03 -3.71 7.27
CA SER A 118 -9.09 -4.73 6.76
C SER A 118 -9.22 -4.98 5.24
N LYS A 119 -10.26 -4.42 4.59
CA LYS A 119 -10.54 -4.62 3.17
C LYS A 119 -11.02 -3.35 2.50
N ALA A 120 -10.59 -3.13 1.25
CA ALA A 120 -11.17 -2.12 0.38
C ALA A 120 -11.65 -2.76 -0.93
N PHE A 121 -12.81 -2.33 -1.42
CA PHE A 121 -13.47 -2.89 -2.61
C PHE A 121 -13.49 -1.86 -3.73
N TYR A 122 -12.91 -2.20 -4.88
CA TYR A 122 -12.76 -1.31 -6.03
C TYR A 122 -13.78 -1.64 -7.11
N TYR A 123 -14.61 -0.67 -7.42
CA TYR A 123 -15.71 -0.79 -8.38
C TYR A 123 -15.46 0.04 -9.63
N ASP A 124 -15.84 -0.50 -10.80
CA ASP A 124 -15.91 0.30 -12.02
C ASP A 124 -17.06 1.34 -11.96
N ALA A 125 -17.15 2.20 -12.96
CA ALA A 125 -18.18 3.24 -13.06
C ALA A 125 -19.62 2.68 -13.10
N LEU A 126 -19.81 1.39 -13.34
CA LEU A 126 -21.09 0.70 -13.33
C LEU A 126 -21.35 -0.06 -12.02
N GLY A 127 -20.45 0.06 -11.06
CA GLY A 127 -20.55 -0.57 -9.75
C GLY A 127 -20.22 -2.07 -9.74
N HIS A 128 -19.48 -2.58 -10.73
CA HIS A 128 -19.01 -3.96 -10.70
C HIS A 128 -17.67 -4.05 -10.00
N LEU A 129 -17.53 -4.98 -9.04
CA LEU A 129 -16.30 -5.22 -8.31
C LEU A 129 -15.19 -5.74 -9.24
N LYS A 130 -14.03 -5.07 -9.22
CA LYS A 130 -12.85 -5.42 -10.03
C LYS A 130 -11.69 -5.90 -9.19
N TYR A 131 -11.41 -5.20 -8.08
CA TYR A 131 -10.28 -5.52 -7.20
C TYR A 131 -10.70 -5.48 -5.75
N VAL A 132 -9.95 -6.21 -4.94
CA VAL A 132 -10.07 -6.21 -3.48
C VAL A 132 -8.67 -5.98 -2.92
N ASP A 133 -8.51 -4.99 -2.05
CA ASP A 133 -7.32 -4.86 -1.23
C ASP A 133 -7.54 -5.60 0.09
N LEU A 134 -6.57 -6.42 0.47
CA LEU A 134 -6.43 -6.93 1.81
C LEU A 134 -5.38 -6.07 2.53
N ILE A 135 -5.74 -5.51 3.67
CA ILE A 135 -4.93 -4.55 4.42
C ILE A 135 -4.40 -5.24 5.67
N TYR A 136 -3.11 -5.08 5.92
CA TYR A 136 -2.36 -5.72 7.00
C TYR A 136 -1.68 -4.65 7.86
N GLY A 137 -1.57 -4.89 9.16
CA GLY A 137 -1.05 -3.94 10.13
C GLY A 137 -2.18 -3.15 10.82
N GLU A 138 -1.82 -2.06 11.50
CA GLU A 138 -2.74 -1.33 12.38
C GLU A 138 -3.40 -0.13 11.68
N TYR A 139 -3.85 -0.30 10.42
CA TYR A 139 -4.58 0.76 9.71
C TYR A 139 -5.67 1.39 10.61
N PRO A 140 -5.83 2.73 10.67
CA PRO A 140 -5.20 3.74 9.80
C PRO A 140 -3.82 4.26 10.26
N ASP A 141 -3.25 3.71 11.32
CA ASP A 141 -1.94 4.11 11.82
C ASP A 141 -0.83 3.56 10.91
N TYR A 142 0.20 4.37 10.73
CA TYR A 142 1.35 4.00 9.91
C TYR A 142 2.46 3.38 10.78
N PRO A 143 3.24 2.43 10.25
CA PRO A 143 3.15 1.86 8.91
C PRO A 143 2.14 0.72 8.80
N TYR A 144 1.61 0.51 7.60
CA TYR A 144 0.80 -0.66 7.23
C TYR A 144 1.04 -1.02 5.76
N TYR A 145 0.57 -2.18 5.30
CA TYR A 145 0.65 -2.52 3.89
C TYR A 145 -0.65 -3.12 3.37
N SER A 146 -0.85 -3.08 2.07
CA SER A 146 -1.95 -3.75 1.39
C SER A 146 -1.48 -4.58 0.22
N ILE A 147 -2.20 -5.66 -0.06
CA ILE A 147 -2.04 -6.46 -1.27
C ILE A 147 -3.35 -6.38 -2.05
N GLN A 148 -3.27 -5.90 -3.27
CA GLN A 148 -4.40 -5.81 -4.17
C GLN A 148 -4.54 -7.09 -4.99
N TYR A 149 -5.77 -7.59 -5.07
CA TYR A 149 -6.13 -8.78 -5.82
C TYR A 149 -7.22 -8.48 -6.85
N LYS A 150 -7.16 -9.15 -8.00
CA LYS A 150 -8.33 -9.27 -8.86
C LYS A 150 -9.42 -10.06 -8.17
N ILE A 151 -10.68 -9.90 -8.60
CA ILE A 151 -11.81 -10.68 -8.08
C ILE A 151 -11.61 -12.20 -8.22
N THR A 152 -10.74 -12.64 -9.14
CA THR A 152 -10.32 -14.04 -9.32
C THR A 152 -9.31 -14.54 -8.29
N GLY A 153 -8.93 -13.71 -7.30
CA GLY A 153 -7.91 -14.02 -6.31
C GLY A 153 -6.45 -13.88 -6.80
N THR A 154 -6.23 -13.41 -8.02
CA THR A 154 -4.88 -13.19 -8.55
C THR A 154 -4.30 -11.89 -7.99
N PRO A 155 -3.13 -11.91 -7.32
CA PRO A 155 -2.51 -10.69 -6.81
C PRO A 155 -2.06 -9.79 -7.96
N VAL A 156 -2.13 -8.47 -7.77
CA VAL A 156 -1.82 -7.45 -8.79
C VAL A 156 -0.66 -6.56 -8.36
N SER A 157 -0.68 -6.11 -7.10
CA SER A 157 0.32 -5.22 -6.54
C SER A 157 0.39 -5.38 -5.03
N ALA A 158 1.50 -4.96 -4.43
CA ALA A 158 1.66 -4.80 -3.00
C ALA A 158 2.15 -3.37 -2.72
N ILE A 159 1.58 -2.71 -1.72
CA ILE A 159 1.86 -1.33 -1.38
C ILE A 159 2.14 -1.24 0.11
N TYR A 160 3.31 -0.70 0.46
CA TYR A 160 3.66 -0.36 1.83
C TYR A 160 3.47 1.13 2.07
N PHE A 161 2.65 1.46 3.04
CA PHE A 161 2.34 2.82 3.44
C PHE A 161 3.21 3.18 4.65
N ALA A 162 4.37 3.77 4.40
CA ALA A 162 5.27 4.23 5.47
C ALA A 162 4.71 5.47 6.17
N SER A 163 3.98 6.31 5.42
CA SER A 163 3.23 7.45 5.94
C SER A 163 2.14 7.87 4.95
N LYS A 164 1.36 8.90 5.30
CA LYS A 164 0.39 9.53 4.41
C LYS A 164 1.01 9.95 3.06
N ASP A 165 2.25 10.41 3.09
CA ASP A 165 2.93 11.00 1.94
C ASP A 165 3.96 10.08 1.28
N CYS A 166 4.24 8.89 1.87
CA CYS A 166 5.25 7.97 1.37
C CYS A 166 4.69 6.54 1.25
N GLN A 167 4.69 5.99 0.02
CA GLN A 167 4.13 4.68 -0.29
C GLN A 167 5.07 3.95 -1.26
N TYR A 168 5.53 2.76 -0.88
CA TYR A 168 6.40 1.90 -1.69
C TYR A 168 5.56 0.90 -2.46
N LEU A 169 5.78 0.81 -3.78
CA LEU A 169 5.02 -0.05 -4.69
C LEU A 169 5.88 -1.21 -5.17
N PHE A 170 5.29 -2.40 -5.14
CA PHE A 170 5.92 -3.63 -5.61
C PHE A 170 4.98 -4.44 -6.49
N THR A 171 5.56 -5.18 -7.44
CA THR A 171 4.84 -6.28 -8.09
C THR A 171 4.55 -7.39 -7.06
N PRO A 172 3.62 -8.32 -7.33
CA PRO A 172 3.39 -9.48 -6.46
C PRO A 172 4.60 -10.41 -6.28
N LYS A 173 5.62 -10.26 -7.11
CA LYS A 173 6.89 -11.01 -7.05
C LYS A 173 7.97 -10.29 -6.23
N GLY A 174 7.65 -9.13 -5.64
CA GLY A 174 8.58 -8.34 -4.85
C GLY A 174 9.55 -7.50 -5.70
N GLU A 175 9.25 -7.23 -6.97
CA GLU A 175 10.01 -6.29 -7.78
C GLU A 175 9.55 -4.86 -7.45
N PHE A 176 10.47 -3.98 -7.13
CA PHE A 176 10.16 -2.59 -6.81
C PHE A 176 9.72 -1.82 -8.06
N GLU A 177 8.52 -1.24 -8.02
CA GLU A 177 7.96 -0.44 -9.11
C GLU A 177 8.16 1.06 -8.91
N GLY A 178 8.26 1.53 -7.67
CA GLY A 178 8.46 2.94 -7.37
C GLY A 178 8.04 3.33 -5.96
N VAL A 179 8.27 4.59 -5.63
CA VAL A 179 7.80 5.20 -4.39
C VAL A 179 7.01 6.47 -4.69
N TRP A 180 5.76 6.50 -4.22
CA TRP A 180 5.03 7.75 -4.09
C TRP A 180 5.60 8.55 -2.94
N TYR A 181 6.13 9.73 -3.26
CA TYR A 181 6.49 10.73 -2.27
C TYR A 181 5.71 12.00 -2.58
N LYS A 182 4.75 12.32 -1.72
CA LYS A 182 3.75 13.38 -1.94
C LYS A 182 2.98 13.14 -3.25
N HIS A 183 3.18 13.99 -4.24
CA HIS A 183 2.46 13.97 -5.52
C HIS A 183 3.19 13.26 -6.66
N ASN A 184 4.42 12.83 -6.45
CA ASN A 184 5.25 12.25 -7.49
C ASN A 184 5.55 10.77 -7.18
N LEU A 185 5.50 9.94 -8.21
CA LEU A 185 6.03 8.58 -8.21
C LEU A 185 7.45 8.63 -8.75
N TYR A 186 8.39 8.18 -7.96
CA TYR A 186 9.81 8.13 -8.29
C TYR A 186 10.26 6.69 -8.52
N ASN A 187 11.17 6.49 -9.48
CA ASN A 187 11.90 5.24 -9.63
C ASN A 187 13.11 5.18 -8.66
N LYS A 188 13.89 4.09 -8.72
CA LYS A 188 15.12 3.92 -7.92
C LYS A 188 16.16 5.04 -8.12
N LYS A 189 16.18 5.67 -9.32
CA LYS A 189 17.10 6.75 -9.68
C LYS A 189 16.59 8.14 -9.33
N THR A 190 15.48 8.22 -8.57
CA THR A 190 14.80 9.48 -8.23
C THR A 190 14.21 10.25 -9.42
N GLU A 191 14.04 9.60 -10.55
CA GLU A 191 13.36 10.18 -11.70
C GLU A 191 11.85 10.10 -11.50
N VAL A 192 11.13 11.16 -11.82
CA VAL A 192 9.67 11.20 -11.74
C VAL A 192 9.05 10.46 -12.92
N ILE A 193 8.41 9.33 -12.66
CA ILE A 193 7.74 8.52 -13.69
C ILE A 193 6.24 8.82 -13.79
N LEU A 194 5.62 9.30 -12.71
CA LEU A 194 4.21 9.66 -12.71
C LEU A 194 3.94 10.79 -11.71
N LYS A 195 2.90 11.58 -11.98
CA LYS A 195 2.38 12.60 -11.05
C LYS A 195 0.92 12.36 -10.79
N ARG A 196 0.50 12.46 -9.51
CA ARG A 196 -0.91 12.51 -9.12
C ARG A 196 -1.29 13.94 -8.77
N THR A 197 -2.43 14.38 -9.23
CA THR A 197 -3.06 15.61 -8.76
C THR A 197 -4.06 15.25 -7.68
N THR A 198 -3.91 15.81 -6.49
CA THR A 198 -4.97 15.82 -5.49
C THR A 198 -5.96 16.92 -5.87
N TYR A 199 -7.20 16.53 -6.07
CA TYR A 199 -8.31 17.48 -6.16
C TYR A 199 -8.93 17.65 -4.76
#